data_3fa573cc9e84fcb6b869659365d44b4d
#
_entry.id   3fa573cc9e84fcb6b869659365d44b4d
#
_cell.length_a   1.000
_cell.length_b   1.000
_cell.length_c   1.000
_cell.angle_alpha   90.00
_cell.angle_beta   90.00
_cell.angle_gamma   90.00
#
_symmetry.space_group_name_H-M   'P 1'
#
loop_
_entity.id
_entity.type
_entity.pdbx_description
1 polymer ?
#
loop_
_entity_poly.entity_id
_entity_poly.type
_entity_poly.pdbx_seq_one_letter_code
_entity_poly.pdbx_strand_id
1 'polypeptide(L)'
;MSWAAFTTVFAGLRVITHWIHGGHGPKGGGVSLGGRHFHHYNIGIALLAGVGAVGLRGSEKQRRHPAVAIAYGSATALVVDELALLLDLEDVYWVYDGRKSVDAAIGVIAVGATFFAGLPLWPHAHRALRGK
;
A
#
# COMPACT_ATOMS: atom_id res chain seq x y z
N MET A 1 -7.62 6.55 8.12
CA MET A 1 -8.13 6.24 6.77
C MET A 1 -7.06 5.63 5.88
N SER A 2 -5.87 6.24 5.72
CA SER A 2 -4.81 5.70 4.85
C SER A 2 -4.38 4.26 5.19
N TRP A 3 -4.19 3.96 6.47
CA TRP A 3 -3.86 2.59 6.89
C TRP A 3 -4.96 1.58 6.54
N ALA A 4 -6.23 1.91 6.77
CA ALA A 4 -7.35 1.04 6.40
C ALA A 4 -7.42 0.84 4.88
N ALA A 5 -7.24 1.91 4.09
CA ALA A 5 -7.19 1.84 2.64
C ALA A 5 -6.02 0.96 2.15
N PHE A 6 -4.83 1.12 2.74
CA PHE A 6 -3.67 0.27 2.46
C PHE A 6 -4.01 -1.21 2.69
N THR A 7 -4.50 -1.54 3.89
CA THR A 7 -4.81 -2.93 4.28
C THR A 7 -5.85 -3.56 3.37
N THR A 8 -6.95 -2.82 3.10
CA THR A 8 -8.04 -3.32 2.25
C THR A 8 -7.58 -3.54 0.81
N VAL A 9 -6.86 -2.58 0.24
CA VAL A 9 -6.37 -2.69 -1.14
C VAL A 9 -5.33 -3.79 -1.27
N PHE A 10 -4.37 -3.87 -0.35
CA PHE A 10 -3.36 -4.93 -0.37
C PHE A 10 -4.00 -6.32 -0.27
N ALA A 11 -4.90 -6.54 0.69
CA ALA A 11 -5.60 -7.81 0.84
C ALA A 11 -6.42 -8.14 -0.43
N GLY A 12 -7.13 -7.16 -0.98
CA GLY A 12 -7.90 -7.33 -2.22
C GLY A 12 -7.02 -7.72 -3.41
N LEU A 13 -5.87 -7.06 -3.58
CA LEU A 13 -4.89 -7.41 -4.62
C LEU A 13 -4.42 -8.87 -4.45
N ARG A 14 -4.06 -9.27 -3.25
CA ARG A 14 -3.62 -10.65 -2.99
C ARG A 14 -4.70 -11.68 -3.31
N VAL A 15 -5.94 -11.42 -2.95
CA VAL A 15 -7.06 -12.30 -3.30
C VAL A 15 -7.22 -12.40 -4.82
N ILE A 16 -7.23 -11.26 -5.51
CA ILE A 16 -7.41 -11.22 -6.97
C ILE A 16 -6.25 -11.92 -7.68
N THR A 17 -5.00 -11.62 -7.30
CA THR A 17 -3.82 -12.20 -7.96
C THR A 17 -3.73 -13.71 -7.73
N HIS A 18 -4.05 -14.21 -6.53
CA HIS A 18 -4.12 -15.65 -6.27
C HIS A 18 -5.25 -16.32 -7.05
N TRP A 19 -6.41 -15.68 -7.17
CA TRP A 19 -7.54 -16.18 -7.97
C TRP A 19 -7.18 -16.28 -9.46
N ILE A 20 -6.52 -15.27 -10.01
CA ILE A 20 -6.02 -15.28 -11.40
C ILE A 20 -4.96 -16.38 -11.58
N HIS A 21 -4.01 -16.50 -10.66
CA HIS A 21 -2.96 -17.53 -10.70
C HIS A 21 -3.53 -18.94 -10.63
N GLY A 22 -4.63 -19.14 -9.91
CA GLY A 22 -5.41 -20.39 -9.86
C GLY A 22 -6.15 -20.74 -11.16
N GLY A 23 -5.94 -20.00 -12.24
CA GLY A 23 -6.51 -20.28 -13.57
C GLY A 23 -7.92 -19.73 -13.80
N HIS A 24 -8.44 -18.91 -12.90
CA HIS A 24 -9.80 -18.35 -12.99
C HIS A 24 -9.85 -16.99 -13.71
N GLY A 25 -8.70 -16.41 -14.02
CA GLY A 25 -8.60 -15.09 -14.66
C GLY A 25 -8.51 -15.14 -16.19
N PRO A 26 -8.43 -13.97 -16.84
CA PRO A 26 -8.21 -13.88 -18.28
C PRO A 26 -6.93 -14.60 -18.69
N LYS A 27 -6.99 -15.34 -19.79
CA LYS A 27 -5.80 -16.00 -20.38
C LYS A 27 -4.77 -14.94 -20.73
N GLY A 28 -3.62 -14.93 -20.03
CA GLY A 28 -2.54 -13.96 -20.25
C GLY A 28 -2.14 -13.13 -19.03
N GLY A 29 -2.79 -13.33 -17.87
CA GLY A 29 -2.45 -12.84 -16.53
C GLY A 29 -1.83 -11.43 -16.48
N GLY A 30 -2.64 -10.37 -16.60
CA GLY A 30 -2.18 -8.98 -16.46
C GLY A 30 -2.71 -8.04 -17.54
N VAL A 31 -2.63 -6.73 -17.28
CA VAL A 31 -3.00 -5.71 -18.25
C VAL A 31 -1.79 -5.44 -19.13
N SER A 32 -1.89 -5.80 -20.43
CA SER A 32 -0.87 -5.48 -21.44
C SER A 32 -1.34 -4.30 -22.28
N LEU A 33 -0.56 -3.25 -22.35
CA LEU A 33 -0.79 -2.11 -23.20
C LEU A 33 0.33 -2.02 -24.24
N GLY A 34 -0.02 -2.15 -25.55
CA GLY A 34 0.97 -2.07 -26.61
C GLY A 34 2.06 -3.16 -26.56
N GLY A 35 1.73 -4.38 -26.07
CA GLY A 35 2.67 -5.49 -25.97
C GLY A 35 3.64 -5.43 -24.77
N ARG A 36 3.50 -4.41 -23.92
CA ARG A 36 4.25 -4.29 -22.66
C ARG A 36 3.36 -4.67 -21.48
N HIS A 37 3.89 -5.49 -20.60
CA HIS A 37 3.24 -5.81 -19.34
C HIS A 37 3.20 -4.57 -18.46
N PHE A 38 1.99 -4.17 -18.03
CA PHE A 38 1.80 -2.97 -17.22
C PHE A 38 1.63 -3.37 -15.76
N HIS A 39 2.63 -3.08 -14.97
CA HIS A 39 2.62 -3.35 -13.55
C HIS A 39 1.81 -2.30 -12.78
N HIS A 40 1.04 -2.74 -11.80
CA HIS A 40 0.16 -1.83 -11.04
C HIS A 40 0.94 -0.89 -10.10
N TYR A 41 2.21 -1.17 -9.77
CA TYR A 41 3.04 -0.20 -9.04
C TYR A 41 3.20 1.13 -9.81
N ASN A 42 3.14 1.12 -11.15
CA ASN A 42 3.20 2.36 -11.93
C ASN A 42 2.00 3.27 -11.64
N ILE A 43 0.81 2.70 -11.46
CA ILE A 43 -0.38 3.43 -11.02
C ILE A 43 -0.15 3.95 -9.59
N GLY A 44 0.39 3.12 -8.72
CA GLY A 44 0.74 3.49 -7.36
C GLY A 44 1.67 4.71 -7.30
N ILE A 45 2.76 4.70 -8.08
CA ILE A 45 3.71 5.82 -8.16
C ILE A 45 3.03 7.09 -8.69
N ALA A 46 2.24 7.00 -9.75
CA ALA A 46 1.53 8.14 -10.31
C ALA A 46 0.54 8.75 -9.29
N LEU A 47 -0.20 7.91 -8.57
CA LEU A 47 -1.10 8.37 -7.50
C LEU A 47 -0.33 9.01 -6.34
N LEU A 48 0.83 8.44 -5.93
CA LEU A 48 1.67 9.04 -4.89
C LEU A 48 2.20 10.40 -5.31
N ALA A 49 2.60 10.56 -6.57
CA ALA A 49 3.01 11.84 -7.12
C ALA A 49 1.87 12.87 -7.08
N GLY A 50 0.64 12.47 -7.46
CA GLY A 50 -0.55 13.31 -7.36
C GLY A 50 -0.89 13.71 -5.92
N VAL A 51 -0.85 12.77 -5.00
CA VAL A 51 -1.04 13.02 -3.55
C VAL A 51 0.05 13.95 -3.03
N GLY A 52 1.30 13.76 -3.44
CA GLY A 52 2.42 14.63 -3.10
C GLY A 52 2.20 16.07 -3.59
N ALA A 53 1.74 16.23 -4.83
CA ALA A 53 1.41 17.54 -5.40
C ALA A 53 0.30 18.26 -4.59
N VAL A 54 -0.75 17.52 -4.19
CA VAL A 54 -1.80 18.06 -3.31
C VAL A 54 -1.23 18.41 -1.92
N GLY A 55 -0.33 17.59 -1.38
CA GLY A 55 0.33 17.85 -0.10
C GLY A 55 1.16 19.12 -0.10
N LEU A 56 1.88 19.38 -1.20
CA LEU A 56 2.78 20.52 -1.33
C LEU A 56 2.06 21.83 -1.75
N ARG A 57 1.04 21.74 -2.61
CA ARG A 57 0.42 22.90 -3.26
C ARG A 57 -1.07 23.04 -2.98
N GLY A 58 -1.70 22.01 -2.43
CA GLY A 58 -3.14 22.02 -2.15
C GLY A 58 -3.51 22.95 -1.01
N SER A 59 -4.73 23.46 -1.07
CA SER A 59 -5.35 24.17 0.06
C SER A 59 -5.53 23.24 1.27
N GLU A 60 -5.68 23.82 2.45
CA GLU A 60 -5.94 23.05 3.69
C GLU A 60 -7.14 22.09 3.53
N LYS A 61 -8.22 22.56 2.89
CA LYS A 61 -9.39 21.74 2.59
C LYS A 61 -9.06 20.53 1.71
N GLN A 62 -8.22 20.72 0.70
CA GLN A 62 -7.80 19.63 -0.20
C GLN A 62 -6.90 18.64 0.54
N ARG A 63 -5.89 19.10 1.27
CA ARG A 63 -4.97 18.25 2.04
C ARG A 63 -5.68 17.39 3.08
N ARG A 64 -6.71 17.93 3.74
CA ARG A 64 -7.50 17.22 4.76
C ARG A 64 -8.65 16.40 4.18
N HIS A 65 -8.82 16.40 2.87
CA HIS A 65 -9.91 15.64 2.26
C HIS A 65 -9.69 14.13 2.42
N PRO A 66 -10.70 13.34 2.85
CA PRO A 66 -10.57 11.89 3.06
C PRO A 66 -10.03 11.14 1.85
N ALA A 67 -10.40 11.59 0.64
CA ALA A 67 -9.92 10.97 -0.60
C ALA A 67 -8.40 10.99 -0.75
N VAL A 68 -7.72 12.02 -0.21
CA VAL A 68 -6.24 12.12 -0.23
C VAL A 68 -5.63 11.01 0.64
N ALA A 69 -6.19 10.78 1.83
CA ALA A 69 -5.73 9.71 2.71
C ALA A 69 -6.01 8.32 2.12
N ILE A 70 -7.16 8.14 1.48
CA ILE A 70 -7.52 6.89 0.80
C ILE A 70 -6.59 6.67 -0.39
N ALA A 71 -6.40 7.67 -1.25
CA ALA A 71 -5.51 7.59 -2.40
C ALA A 71 -4.07 7.27 -1.98
N TYR A 72 -3.56 7.90 -0.92
CA TYR A 72 -2.24 7.61 -0.38
C TYR A 72 -2.09 6.15 0.06
N GLY A 73 -3.03 5.65 0.87
CA GLY A 73 -2.99 4.27 1.35
C GLY A 73 -3.11 3.25 0.22
N SER A 74 -4.03 3.47 -0.73
CA SER A 74 -4.21 2.61 -1.90
C SER A 74 -2.97 2.59 -2.79
N ALA A 75 -2.41 3.76 -3.08
CA ALA A 75 -1.21 3.89 -3.90
C ALA A 75 -0.01 3.17 -3.26
N THR A 76 0.18 3.33 -1.94
CA THR A 76 1.23 2.65 -1.20
C THR A 76 1.04 1.13 -1.25
N ALA A 77 -0.20 0.63 -1.16
CA ALA A 77 -0.49 -0.81 -1.28
C ALA A 77 -0.10 -1.36 -2.65
N LEU A 78 -0.41 -0.63 -3.74
CA LEU A 78 -0.03 -1.01 -5.11
C LEU A 78 1.50 -1.13 -5.27
N VAL A 79 2.26 -0.21 -4.67
CA VAL A 79 3.74 -0.23 -4.73
C VAL A 79 4.30 -1.38 -3.88
N VAL A 80 3.78 -1.55 -2.66
CA VAL A 80 4.29 -2.59 -1.74
C VAL A 80 3.94 -4.00 -2.22
N ASP A 81 2.82 -4.19 -2.91
CA ASP A 81 2.44 -5.49 -3.47
C ASP A 81 3.48 -6.01 -4.49
N GLU A 82 4.10 -5.11 -5.25
CA GLU A 82 5.16 -5.43 -6.21
C GLU A 82 6.56 -5.00 -5.74
N LEU A 83 6.78 -4.87 -4.43
CA LEU A 83 8.06 -4.41 -3.87
C LEU A 83 9.23 -5.31 -4.27
N ALA A 84 9.02 -6.63 -4.33
CA ALA A 84 10.04 -7.58 -4.74
C ALA A 84 10.54 -7.30 -6.16
N LEU A 85 9.62 -7.00 -7.09
CA LEU A 85 9.95 -6.62 -8.46
C LEU A 85 10.79 -5.33 -8.51
N LEU A 86 10.47 -4.35 -7.67
CA LEU A 86 11.22 -3.09 -7.59
C LEU A 86 12.62 -3.25 -7.00
N LEU A 87 12.81 -4.20 -6.10
CA LEU A 87 14.11 -4.46 -5.45
C LEU A 87 15.03 -5.34 -6.31
N ASP A 88 14.47 -6.39 -6.90
CA ASP A 88 15.24 -7.42 -7.58
C ASP A 88 15.29 -7.18 -9.11
N LEU A 89 14.47 -6.26 -9.64
CA LEU A 89 14.29 -5.95 -11.07
C LEU A 89 13.92 -7.17 -11.93
N GLU A 90 13.40 -8.21 -11.28
CA GLU A 90 12.94 -9.45 -11.88
C GLU A 90 11.51 -9.76 -11.43
N ASP A 91 10.74 -10.47 -12.26
CA ASP A 91 9.38 -10.88 -11.91
C ASP A 91 9.43 -12.12 -11.00
N VAL A 92 9.67 -11.88 -9.71
CA VAL A 92 9.77 -12.90 -8.66
C VAL A 92 8.48 -13.06 -7.85
N TYR A 93 7.35 -12.57 -8.37
CA TYR A 93 6.08 -12.49 -7.64
C TYR A 93 5.62 -13.84 -7.05
N TRP A 94 5.83 -14.93 -7.77
CA TRP A 94 5.43 -16.30 -7.40
C TRP A 94 6.57 -17.17 -6.87
N VAL A 95 7.78 -16.65 -6.82
CA VAL A 95 8.97 -17.36 -6.27
C VAL A 95 9.10 -17.02 -4.78
N TYR A 96 9.99 -17.75 -4.12
CA TYR A 96 10.26 -17.56 -2.69
C TYR A 96 10.63 -16.12 -2.32
N ASP A 97 11.31 -15.42 -3.21
CA ASP A 97 11.68 -14.01 -3.06
C ASP A 97 10.48 -13.04 -3.13
N GLY A 98 9.37 -13.43 -3.72
CA GLY A 98 8.13 -12.66 -3.72
C GLY A 98 7.53 -12.43 -2.32
N ARG A 99 7.97 -13.19 -1.32
CA ARG A 99 7.60 -12.99 0.09
C ARG A 99 8.02 -11.62 0.63
N LYS A 100 9.05 -10.99 0.07
CA LYS A 100 9.50 -9.64 0.48
C LYS A 100 8.36 -8.62 0.47
N SER A 101 7.51 -8.64 -0.55
CA SER A 101 6.33 -7.77 -0.62
C SER A 101 5.31 -8.09 0.48
N VAL A 102 5.07 -9.36 0.76
CA VAL A 102 4.14 -9.81 1.81
C VAL A 102 4.68 -9.44 3.18
N ASP A 103 5.97 -9.69 3.44
CA ASP A 103 6.61 -9.40 4.71
C ASP A 103 6.64 -7.88 4.99
N ALA A 104 6.92 -7.06 3.97
CA ALA A 104 6.84 -5.60 4.06
C ALA A 104 5.42 -5.13 4.38
N ALA A 105 4.40 -5.69 3.72
CA ALA A 105 3.01 -5.33 3.98
C ALA A 105 2.56 -5.75 5.38
N ILE A 106 2.93 -6.95 5.83
CA ILE A 106 2.68 -7.40 7.21
C ILE A 106 3.30 -6.43 8.20
N GLY A 107 4.55 -5.99 7.96
CA GLY A 107 5.21 -4.98 8.78
C GLY A 107 4.42 -3.67 8.86
N VAL A 108 3.97 -3.13 7.73
CA VAL A 108 3.16 -1.90 7.68
C VAL A 108 1.83 -2.08 8.41
N ILE A 109 1.16 -3.21 8.20
CA ILE A 109 -0.11 -3.53 8.87
C ILE A 109 0.08 -3.65 10.37
N ALA A 110 1.10 -4.38 10.83
CA ALA A 110 1.40 -4.59 12.23
C ALA A 110 1.75 -3.27 12.95
N VAL A 111 2.61 -2.44 12.35
CA VAL A 111 2.97 -1.12 12.88
C VAL A 111 1.73 -0.23 12.97
N GLY A 112 0.92 -0.17 11.91
CA GLY A 112 -0.33 0.60 11.89
C GLY A 112 -1.31 0.12 12.96
N ALA A 113 -1.51 -1.20 13.09
CA ALA A 113 -2.39 -1.79 14.09
C ALA A 113 -1.93 -1.44 15.51
N THR A 114 -0.62 -1.58 15.80
CA THR A 114 -0.02 -1.25 17.09
C THR A 114 -0.19 0.23 17.42
N PHE A 115 0.08 1.10 16.45
CA PHE A 115 -0.09 2.54 16.60
C PHE A 115 -1.54 2.89 16.96
N PHE A 116 -2.51 2.42 16.20
CA PHE A 116 -3.92 2.74 16.42
C PHE A 116 -4.46 2.10 17.69
N ALA A 117 -4.06 0.87 18.03
CA ALA A 117 -4.42 0.24 19.30
C ALA A 117 -3.81 0.99 20.51
N GLY A 118 -2.63 1.59 20.34
CA GLY A 118 -1.96 2.37 21.38
C GLY A 118 -2.53 3.78 21.60
N LEU A 119 -3.30 4.34 20.64
CA LEU A 119 -3.80 5.72 20.74
C LEU A 119 -4.49 6.05 22.08
N PRO A 120 -5.35 5.20 22.67
CA PRO A 120 -5.99 5.49 23.95
C PRO A 120 -5.00 5.56 25.14
N LEU A 121 -3.85 4.89 25.02
CA LEU A 121 -2.84 4.79 26.07
C LEU A 121 -1.82 5.95 26.05
N TRP A 122 -1.66 6.62 24.90
CA TRP A 122 -0.65 7.65 24.70
C TRP A 122 -0.78 8.85 25.63
N PRO A 123 -1.99 9.39 25.92
CA PRO A 123 -2.13 10.47 26.89
C PRO A 123 -1.69 10.09 28.29
N HIS A 124 -1.84 8.81 28.67
CA HIS A 124 -1.42 8.30 29.97
C HIS A 124 0.11 8.13 30.03
N ALA A 125 0.70 7.55 29.00
CA ALA A 125 2.14 7.39 28.87
C ALA A 125 2.86 8.76 28.90
N HIS A 126 2.34 9.73 28.14
CA HIS A 126 2.91 11.07 28.08
C HIS A 126 2.85 11.81 29.44
N ARG A 127 1.79 11.62 30.21
CA ARG A 127 1.67 12.18 31.57
C ARG A 127 2.64 11.51 32.53
N ALA A 128 2.79 10.18 32.45
CA ALA A 128 3.73 9.44 33.29
C ALA A 128 5.20 9.84 33.05
N LEU A 129 5.56 10.16 31.81
CA LEU A 129 6.90 10.62 31.45
C LEU A 129 7.19 12.07 31.87
N ARG A 130 6.16 12.94 31.93
CA ARG A 130 6.30 14.35 32.36
C ARG A 130 6.20 14.56 33.85
N GLY A 131 5.71 13.58 34.59
CA GLY A 131 5.55 13.65 36.07
C GLY A 131 6.78 13.19 36.82
N LYS A 132 7.91 12.98 36.14
CA LYS A 132 9.25 12.79 36.73
C LYS A 132 10.09 14.03 36.44
#